data_5b3ab779f14fcb4db1daf783a7988cb1
#
_entry.id   5b3ab779f14fcb4db1daf783a7988cb1
#
_cell.length_a   1.000
_cell.length_b   1.000
_cell.length_c   1.000
_cell.angle_alpha   90.00
_cell.angle_beta   90.00
_cell.angle_gamma   90.00
#
_symmetry.space_group_name_H-M   'P 1'
#
loop_
_entity.id
_entity.type
_entity.pdbx_description
1 polymer ?
#
loop_
_entity_poly.entity_id
_entity_poly.type
_entity_poly.pdbx_seq_one_letter_code
_entity_poly.pdbx_strand_id
1 'polypeptide(L)'
;MKEQDSKGLSEREHLVLMTTIEDYIEINHPVGSNFLKKRHLFSFSPATIRNTLACLESKGMLTHTHTSSGRIPTDEGYRYYVDQLSGSEKMEGKLDEDTFKNLIQMTSNIDDLMQATATLLSKVSRLFGFVMISEANKSILTDIELISLSSDRIMMVLAMKTGLIRS
;
A
#
# COMPACT_ATOMS: atom_id res chain seq x y z
N MET A 1 -0.93 30.24 -9.67
CA MET A 1 -0.05 29.22 -10.29
C MET A 1 -0.49 27.91 -9.64
N LYS A 2 -1.09 26.98 -10.39
CA LYS A 2 -1.58 25.71 -9.83
C LYS A 2 -0.37 24.83 -9.57
N GLU A 3 -0.14 24.48 -8.31
CA GLU A 3 0.84 23.46 -7.96
C GLU A 3 0.47 22.15 -8.69
N GLN A 4 1.34 21.70 -9.56
CA GLN A 4 1.30 20.38 -10.17
C GLN A 4 2.25 19.49 -9.38
N ASP A 5 1.76 18.37 -8.89
CA ASP A 5 2.58 17.32 -8.30
C ASP A 5 3.62 16.79 -9.30
N SER A 6 4.66 16.16 -8.79
CA SER A 6 5.81 15.63 -9.55
C SER A 6 5.44 14.70 -10.72
N LYS A 7 4.20 14.22 -10.81
CA LYS A 7 3.64 13.43 -11.93
C LYS A 7 2.57 14.18 -12.75
N GLY A 8 2.43 15.49 -12.60
CA GLY A 8 1.54 16.32 -13.42
C GLY A 8 0.03 16.15 -13.13
N LEU A 9 -0.34 15.68 -11.95
CA LEU A 9 -1.72 15.66 -11.51
C LEU A 9 -2.13 17.01 -10.91
N SER A 10 -3.37 17.45 -11.16
CA SER A 10 -3.95 18.59 -10.45
C SER A 10 -4.37 18.15 -9.02
N GLU A 11 -4.50 19.09 -8.09
CA GLU A 11 -4.98 18.82 -6.72
C GLU A 11 -6.26 17.98 -6.69
N ARG A 12 -7.19 18.27 -7.59
CA ARG A 12 -8.44 17.50 -7.71
C ARG A 12 -8.20 16.08 -8.17
N GLU A 13 -7.33 15.87 -9.16
CA GLU A 13 -6.97 14.53 -9.65
C GLU A 13 -6.24 13.74 -8.56
N HIS A 14 -5.31 14.38 -7.87
CA HIS A 14 -4.63 13.81 -6.72
C HIS A 14 -5.63 13.34 -5.65
N LEU A 15 -6.49 14.25 -5.19
CA LEU A 15 -7.48 13.94 -4.16
C LEU A 15 -8.42 12.78 -4.58
N VAL A 16 -8.94 12.81 -5.80
CA VAL A 16 -9.84 11.75 -6.31
C VAL A 16 -9.10 10.42 -6.46
N LEU A 17 -7.84 10.44 -6.90
CA LEU A 17 -7.03 9.23 -7.03
C LEU A 17 -6.75 8.59 -5.67
N MET A 18 -6.22 9.37 -4.71
CA MET A 18 -5.91 8.89 -3.36
C MET A 18 -7.14 8.26 -2.71
N THR A 19 -8.26 8.98 -2.70
CA THR A 19 -9.52 8.50 -2.12
C THR A 19 -10.07 7.25 -2.82
N THR A 20 -9.92 7.18 -4.17
CA THR A 20 -10.35 6.00 -4.93
C THR A 20 -9.54 4.77 -4.55
N ILE A 21 -8.24 4.92 -4.35
CA ILE A 21 -7.35 3.81 -3.96
C ILE A 21 -7.64 3.37 -2.52
N GLU A 22 -7.80 4.31 -1.60
CA GLU A 22 -8.16 4.03 -0.20
C GLU A 22 -9.47 3.23 -0.10
N ASP A 23 -10.51 3.70 -0.79
CA ASP A 23 -11.78 3.01 -0.81
C ASP A 23 -11.67 1.62 -1.46
N TYR A 24 -10.91 1.49 -2.55
CA TYR A 24 -10.70 0.20 -3.19
C TYR A 24 -9.97 -0.79 -2.29
N ILE A 25 -8.95 -0.35 -1.55
CA ILE A 25 -8.23 -1.18 -0.58
C ILE A 25 -9.18 -1.68 0.51
N GLU A 26 -10.09 -0.81 0.97
CA GLU A 26 -11.00 -1.15 2.05
C GLU A 26 -12.12 -2.11 1.63
N ILE A 27 -12.75 -1.84 0.47
CA ILE A 27 -13.95 -2.59 0.06
C ILE A 27 -13.67 -3.71 -0.96
N ASN A 28 -12.49 -3.72 -1.58
CA ASN A 28 -12.09 -4.65 -2.64
C ASN A 28 -13.09 -4.76 -3.80
N HIS A 29 -13.73 -3.64 -4.15
CA HIS A 29 -14.68 -3.53 -5.25
C HIS A 29 -14.44 -2.25 -6.07
N PRO A 30 -14.75 -2.25 -7.39
CA PRO A 30 -14.58 -1.07 -8.23
C PRO A 30 -15.31 0.14 -7.68
N VAL A 31 -14.61 1.28 -7.61
CA VAL A 31 -15.10 2.52 -7.00
C VAL A 31 -15.69 3.45 -8.05
N GLY A 32 -16.95 3.84 -7.88
CA GLY A 32 -17.68 4.71 -8.78
C GLY A 32 -17.86 6.12 -8.24
N SER A 33 -18.13 7.10 -9.15
CA SER A 33 -18.29 8.51 -8.78
C SER A 33 -19.42 8.77 -7.77
N ASN A 34 -20.52 8.01 -7.84
CA ASN A 34 -21.62 8.14 -6.90
C ASN A 34 -21.25 7.61 -5.51
N PHE A 35 -20.46 6.54 -5.45
CA PHE A 35 -19.95 5.98 -4.20
C PHE A 35 -19.03 6.99 -3.52
N LEU A 36 -18.03 7.50 -4.24
CA LEU A 36 -17.12 8.54 -3.76
C LEU A 36 -17.87 9.77 -3.23
N LYS A 37 -18.87 10.25 -3.97
CA LYS A 37 -19.66 11.42 -3.54
C LYS A 37 -20.46 11.16 -2.28
N LYS A 38 -20.99 9.95 -2.09
CA LYS A 38 -21.76 9.59 -0.89
C LYS A 38 -20.90 9.40 0.35
N ARG A 39 -19.70 8.83 0.16
CA ARG A 39 -18.81 8.48 1.26
C ARG A 39 -17.97 9.66 1.73
N HIS A 40 -17.57 10.53 0.79
CA HIS A 40 -16.68 11.65 1.05
C HIS A 40 -17.37 12.99 0.81
N LEU A 41 -17.02 13.98 1.62
CA LEU A 41 -17.57 15.34 1.53
C LEU A 41 -16.90 16.16 0.41
N PHE A 42 -16.85 15.60 -0.81
CA PHE A 42 -16.32 16.35 -1.93
C PHE A 42 -17.20 17.57 -2.26
N SER A 43 -16.54 18.70 -2.51
CA SER A 43 -17.21 19.92 -3.03
C SER A 43 -17.67 19.77 -4.50
N PHE A 44 -17.21 18.72 -5.21
CA PHE A 44 -17.49 18.48 -6.62
C PHE A 44 -18.79 17.70 -6.85
N SER A 45 -19.40 17.91 -8.01
CA SER A 45 -20.57 17.12 -8.44
C SER A 45 -20.15 15.68 -8.82
N PRO A 46 -21.09 14.70 -8.79
CA PRO A 46 -20.80 13.35 -9.29
C PRO A 46 -20.32 13.31 -10.75
N ALA A 47 -20.82 14.24 -11.59
CA ALA A 47 -20.37 14.39 -12.98
C ALA A 47 -18.90 14.83 -13.05
N THR A 48 -18.50 15.77 -12.19
CA THR A 48 -17.10 16.22 -12.09
C THR A 48 -16.19 15.09 -11.65
N ILE A 49 -16.59 14.32 -10.63
CA ILE A 49 -15.84 13.16 -10.16
C ILE A 49 -15.69 12.13 -11.28
N ARG A 50 -16.77 11.83 -12.01
CA ARG A 50 -16.74 10.91 -13.16
C ARG A 50 -15.74 11.35 -14.23
N ASN A 51 -15.74 12.64 -14.58
CA ASN A 51 -14.78 13.18 -15.55
C ASN A 51 -13.33 13.10 -15.05
N THR A 52 -13.11 13.33 -13.75
CA THR A 52 -11.78 13.19 -13.13
C THR A 52 -11.32 11.73 -13.16
N LEU A 53 -12.20 10.78 -12.84
CA LEU A 53 -11.90 9.34 -12.93
C LEU A 53 -11.55 8.93 -14.36
N ALA A 54 -12.26 9.44 -15.38
CA ALA A 54 -11.92 9.18 -16.79
C ALA A 54 -10.58 9.80 -17.19
N CYS A 55 -10.24 10.98 -16.67
CA CYS A 55 -8.93 11.60 -16.87
C CYS A 55 -7.81 10.78 -16.23
N LEU A 56 -8.00 10.29 -15.00
CA LEU A 56 -7.04 9.43 -14.31
C LEU A 56 -6.85 8.09 -15.03
N GLU A 57 -7.91 7.56 -15.63
CA GLU A 57 -7.84 6.38 -16.49
C GLU A 57 -7.00 6.64 -17.74
N SER A 58 -7.21 7.78 -18.43
CA SER A 58 -6.41 8.16 -19.60
C SER A 58 -4.92 8.39 -19.26
N LYS A 59 -4.62 8.73 -18.01
CA LYS A 59 -3.25 8.86 -17.49
C LYS A 59 -2.66 7.53 -17.00
N GLY A 60 -3.39 6.41 -17.12
CA GLY A 60 -2.95 5.08 -16.71
C GLY A 60 -2.93 4.82 -15.20
N MET A 61 -3.47 5.74 -14.37
CA MET A 61 -3.51 5.58 -12.91
C MET A 61 -4.65 4.65 -12.45
N LEU A 62 -5.73 4.64 -13.20
CA LEU A 62 -6.90 3.80 -12.95
C LEU A 62 -7.25 3.01 -14.21
N THR A 63 -8.01 1.93 -14.05
CA THR A 63 -8.61 1.17 -15.16
C THR A 63 -10.02 0.75 -14.78
N HIS A 64 -10.74 0.13 -15.70
CA HIS A 64 -12.06 -0.44 -15.42
C HIS A 64 -12.11 -1.92 -15.80
N THR A 65 -12.92 -2.68 -15.10
CA THR A 65 -13.27 -4.03 -15.49
C THR A 65 -14.45 -3.98 -16.45
N HIS A 66 -14.49 -4.88 -17.42
CA HIS A 66 -15.49 -4.89 -18.52
C HIS A 66 -16.97 -4.86 -18.10
N THR A 67 -17.28 -5.05 -16.83
CA THR A 67 -18.64 -5.21 -16.31
C THR A 67 -19.10 -4.15 -15.33
N SER A 68 -18.24 -3.19 -14.93
CA SER A 68 -18.60 -2.22 -13.88
C SER A 68 -18.38 -0.78 -14.31
N SER A 69 -19.26 0.12 -13.84
CA SER A 69 -19.09 1.58 -13.99
C SER A 69 -18.02 2.15 -13.06
N GLY A 70 -17.42 1.34 -12.18
CA GLY A 70 -16.39 1.73 -11.24
C GLY A 70 -14.98 1.65 -11.82
N ARG A 71 -14.02 2.21 -11.09
CA ARG A 71 -12.59 2.17 -11.43
C ARG A 71 -11.84 1.37 -10.40
N ILE A 72 -10.77 0.73 -10.84
CA ILE A 72 -9.79 0.01 -10.00
C ILE A 72 -8.40 0.63 -10.21
N PRO A 73 -7.54 0.66 -9.20
CA PRO A 73 -6.16 1.12 -9.35
C PRO A 73 -5.35 0.23 -10.28
N THR A 74 -4.44 0.84 -11.04
CA THR A 74 -3.38 0.14 -11.76
C THR A 74 -2.12 0.05 -10.88
N ASP A 75 -1.10 -0.70 -11.33
CA ASP A 75 0.21 -0.72 -10.68
C ASP A 75 0.81 0.69 -10.57
N GLU A 76 0.64 1.52 -11.61
CA GLU A 76 1.11 2.90 -11.62
C GLU A 76 0.33 3.77 -10.62
N GLY A 77 -0.98 3.55 -10.49
CA GLY A 77 -1.82 4.19 -9.48
C GLY A 77 -1.38 3.84 -8.06
N TYR A 78 -1.15 2.56 -7.78
CA TYR A 78 -0.63 2.13 -6.49
C TYR A 78 0.76 2.68 -6.19
N ARG A 79 1.66 2.70 -7.17
CA ARG A 79 3.00 3.27 -7.01
C ARG A 79 2.93 4.75 -6.65
N TYR A 80 2.08 5.50 -7.35
CA TYR A 80 1.83 6.90 -7.01
C TYR A 80 1.32 7.05 -5.58
N TYR A 81 0.35 6.24 -5.17
CA TYR A 81 -0.22 6.26 -3.81
C TYR A 81 0.84 6.01 -2.74
N VAL A 82 1.67 4.98 -2.91
CA VAL A 82 2.76 4.65 -1.97
C VAL A 82 3.80 5.77 -1.92
N ASP A 83 4.18 6.36 -3.07
CA ASP A 83 5.12 7.48 -3.13
C ASP A 83 4.59 8.69 -2.34
N GLN A 84 3.28 8.97 -2.43
CA GLN A 84 2.65 10.08 -1.68
C GLN A 84 2.63 9.79 -0.17
N LEU A 85 2.31 8.57 0.24
CA LEU A 85 2.38 8.17 1.65
C LEU A 85 3.81 8.29 2.21
N SER A 86 4.81 7.91 1.43
CA SER A 86 6.22 7.99 1.82
C SER A 86 6.75 9.43 1.86
N GLY A 87 6.20 10.34 1.03
CA GLY A 87 6.57 11.75 0.97
C GLY A 87 5.81 12.63 1.98
N SER A 88 4.63 12.20 2.42
CA SER A 88 3.76 12.96 3.31
C SER A 88 3.99 12.65 4.78
N GLU A 89 5.22 12.63 5.31
CA GLU A 89 5.46 12.56 6.74
C GLU A 89 6.07 11.32 7.31
N LYS A 90 6.97 11.59 8.17
CA LYS A 90 6.69 11.63 9.64
C LYS A 90 5.41 10.87 9.98
N MET A 91 5.46 9.53 9.85
CA MET A 91 4.56 8.69 10.61
C MET A 91 4.68 9.12 12.07
N GLU A 92 3.74 9.97 12.52
CA GLU A 92 3.47 10.17 13.94
C GLU A 92 2.80 8.92 14.56
N GLY A 93 3.15 7.74 14.11
CA GLY A 93 3.15 6.58 14.94
C GLY A 93 4.40 6.71 15.78
N LYS A 94 4.30 7.35 16.93
CA LYS A 94 5.31 7.30 17.97
C LYS A 94 5.53 5.83 18.32
N LEU A 95 6.43 5.18 17.59
CA LEU A 95 7.16 4.08 18.18
C LEU A 95 7.87 4.74 19.35
N ASP A 96 7.36 4.50 20.54
CA ASP A 96 7.95 4.92 21.79
C ASP A 96 9.44 4.55 21.72
N GLU A 97 10.32 5.55 21.93
CA GLU A 97 11.77 5.32 21.93
C GLU A 97 12.14 4.15 22.85
N ASP A 98 11.36 3.94 23.91
CA ASP A 98 11.54 2.86 24.86
C ASP A 98 11.18 1.49 24.21
N THR A 99 10.19 1.43 23.35
CA THR A 99 9.85 0.21 22.59
C THR A 99 10.99 -0.17 21.64
N PHE A 100 11.62 0.81 21.00
CA PHE A 100 12.76 0.58 20.10
C PHE A 100 14.02 0.18 20.88
N LYS A 101 14.31 0.85 22.01
CA LYS A 101 15.42 0.50 22.91
C LYS A 101 15.25 -0.90 23.50
N ASN A 102 14.03 -1.25 23.93
CA ASN A 102 13.71 -2.57 24.46
C ASN A 102 13.92 -3.67 23.39
N LEU A 103 13.56 -3.40 22.14
CA LEU A 103 13.77 -4.32 21.02
C LEU A 103 15.25 -4.65 20.82
N ILE A 104 16.10 -3.63 20.87
CA ILE A 104 17.57 -3.79 20.71
C ILE A 104 18.19 -4.46 21.93
N GLN A 105 17.74 -4.14 23.14
CA GLN A 105 18.33 -4.68 24.39
C GLN A 105 17.91 -6.13 24.69
N MET A 106 16.75 -6.56 24.21
CA MET A 106 16.22 -7.92 24.49
C MET A 106 16.75 -9.00 23.56
N THR A 107 17.49 -8.64 22.52
CA THR A 107 17.87 -9.60 21.48
C THR A 107 19.35 -9.87 21.49
N SER A 108 19.71 -11.11 21.87
CA SER A 108 21.08 -11.60 21.88
C SER A 108 21.57 -12.12 20.51
N ASN A 109 20.63 -12.33 19.58
CA ASN A 109 20.95 -12.79 18.23
C ASN A 109 20.03 -12.11 17.16
N ILE A 110 20.43 -12.25 15.91
CA ILE A 110 19.79 -11.59 14.78
C ILE A 110 18.41 -12.17 14.47
N ASP A 111 18.21 -13.47 14.71
CA ASP A 111 16.92 -14.15 14.45
C ASP A 111 15.86 -13.67 15.43
N ASP A 112 16.19 -13.52 16.71
CA ASP A 112 15.30 -12.95 17.73
C ASP A 112 14.92 -11.50 17.40
N LEU A 113 15.88 -10.70 16.91
CA LEU A 113 15.63 -9.33 16.47
C LEU A 113 14.65 -9.28 15.30
N MET A 114 14.82 -10.15 14.31
CA MET A 114 13.92 -10.23 13.16
C MET A 114 12.51 -10.60 13.58
N GLN A 115 12.36 -11.62 14.41
CA GLN A 115 11.06 -12.07 14.90
C GLN A 115 10.36 -10.99 15.74
N ALA A 116 11.09 -10.34 16.64
CA ALA A 116 10.57 -9.27 17.48
C ALA A 116 10.14 -8.06 16.62
N THR A 117 10.94 -7.70 15.62
CA THR A 117 10.62 -6.60 14.68
C THR A 117 9.39 -6.92 13.84
N ALA A 118 9.28 -8.12 13.26
CA ALA A 118 8.10 -8.55 12.50
C ALA A 118 6.83 -8.52 13.36
N THR A 119 6.94 -8.99 14.61
CA THR A 119 5.83 -8.97 15.57
C THR A 119 5.40 -7.55 15.92
N LEU A 120 6.34 -6.64 16.13
CA LEU A 120 6.07 -5.23 16.41
C LEU A 120 5.39 -4.56 15.22
N LEU A 121 5.92 -4.75 14.00
CA LEU A 121 5.32 -4.22 12.77
C LEU A 121 3.89 -4.69 12.60
N SER A 122 3.61 -5.97 12.81
CA SER A 122 2.27 -6.53 12.73
C SER A 122 1.32 -5.93 13.77
N LYS A 123 1.77 -5.75 15.02
CA LYS A 123 0.97 -5.14 16.08
C LYS A 123 0.64 -3.68 15.83
N VAL A 124 1.62 -2.90 15.37
CA VAL A 124 1.45 -1.46 15.12
C VAL A 124 0.60 -1.21 13.89
N SER A 125 0.86 -1.91 12.81
CA SER A 125 0.13 -1.73 11.54
C SER A 125 -1.24 -2.42 11.52
N ARG A 126 -1.46 -3.43 12.37
CA ARG A 126 -2.58 -4.38 12.30
C ARG A 126 -2.64 -5.12 10.96
N LEU A 127 -1.51 -5.20 10.29
CA LEU A 127 -1.32 -5.90 9.03
C LEU A 127 -0.31 -7.04 9.23
N PHE A 128 -0.13 -7.85 8.20
CA PHE A 128 0.93 -8.85 8.20
C PHE A 128 2.29 -8.14 8.11
N GLY A 129 3.18 -8.42 9.06
CA GLY A 129 4.54 -7.87 9.10
C GLY A 129 5.57 -8.97 8.83
N PHE A 130 6.55 -8.72 7.97
CA PHE A 130 7.71 -9.59 7.82
C PHE A 130 8.99 -8.77 7.77
N VAL A 131 10.08 -9.40 8.22
CA VAL A 131 11.42 -8.82 8.18
C VAL A 131 12.35 -9.82 7.52
N MET A 132 13.15 -9.34 6.59
CA MET A 132 14.12 -10.14 5.85
C MET A 132 15.50 -9.49 5.94
N ILE A 133 16.51 -10.30 6.23
CA ILE A 133 17.90 -9.85 6.07
C ILE A 133 18.30 -10.13 4.63
N SER A 134 18.64 -9.08 3.92
CA SER A 134 19.33 -9.25 2.64
C SER A 134 20.80 -9.54 2.93
N GLU A 135 21.23 -10.79 2.76
CA GLU A 135 22.64 -11.07 2.60
C GLU A 135 23.07 -10.47 1.28
N ALA A 136 23.56 -9.28 1.37
CA ALA A 136 24.18 -8.52 0.27
C ALA A 136 23.29 -8.16 -0.92
N ASN A 137 23.35 -7.01 -1.31
CA ASN A 137 23.34 -6.23 -2.55
C ASN A 137 22.97 -6.93 -3.90
N LYS A 138 22.51 -8.18 -3.93
CA LYS A 138 22.28 -8.92 -5.19
C LYS A 138 21.04 -9.82 -5.22
N SER A 139 20.32 -10.01 -4.12
CA SER A 139 19.14 -10.87 -4.11
C SER A 139 17.89 -10.06 -4.41
N ILE A 140 17.27 -10.28 -5.56
CA ILE A 140 16.02 -9.64 -5.96
C ILE A 140 14.89 -10.60 -5.64
N LEU A 141 13.92 -10.16 -4.84
CA LEU A 141 12.67 -10.86 -4.64
C LEU A 141 11.91 -10.88 -5.96
N THR A 142 11.58 -12.06 -6.45
CA THR A 142 10.89 -12.26 -7.73
C THR A 142 9.44 -12.62 -7.55
N ASP A 143 9.09 -13.29 -6.44
CA ASP A 143 7.72 -13.72 -6.20
C ASP A 143 7.47 -13.95 -4.71
N ILE A 144 6.19 -13.80 -4.30
CA ILE A 144 5.69 -14.11 -2.96
C ILE A 144 4.43 -14.95 -3.10
N GLU A 145 4.45 -16.15 -2.56
CA GLU A 145 3.30 -17.04 -2.53
C GLU A 145 2.81 -17.24 -1.10
N LEU A 146 1.51 -17.11 -0.88
CA LEU A 146 0.86 -17.35 0.40
C LEU A 146 0.04 -18.63 0.33
N ILE A 147 0.40 -19.61 1.14
CA ILE A 147 -0.26 -20.93 1.19
C ILE A 147 -0.99 -21.04 2.54
N SER A 148 -2.31 -21.18 2.50
CA SER A 148 -3.09 -21.42 3.71
C SER A 148 -2.85 -22.85 4.20
N LEU A 149 -2.34 -22.99 5.43
CA LEU A 149 -2.11 -24.29 6.08
C LEU A 149 -3.28 -24.70 6.98
N SER A 150 -3.92 -23.72 7.62
CA SER A 150 -5.10 -23.90 8.47
C SER A 150 -5.83 -22.57 8.63
N SER A 151 -6.92 -22.53 9.39
CA SER A 151 -7.68 -21.31 9.67
C SER A 151 -6.86 -20.20 10.36
N ASP A 152 -5.77 -20.56 11.01
CA ASP A 152 -4.92 -19.68 11.82
C ASP A 152 -3.44 -19.66 11.37
N ARG A 153 -3.08 -20.42 10.32
CA ARG A 153 -1.70 -20.53 9.84
C ARG A 153 -1.58 -20.36 8.34
N ILE A 154 -0.68 -19.47 7.96
CA ILE A 154 -0.30 -19.21 6.56
C ILE A 154 1.20 -19.43 6.43
N MET A 155 1.60 -20.18 5.43
CA MET A 155 2.99 -20.29 4.99
C MET A 155 3.25 -19.28 3.88
N MET A 156 4.31 -18.49 4.03
CA MET A 156 4.77 -17.56 3.00
C MET A 156 6.03 -18.12 2.33
N VAL A 157 6.00 -18.23 1.02
CA VAL A 157 7.14 -18.67 0.20
C VAL A 157 7.70 -17.46 -0.53
N LEU A 158 9.00 -17.18 -0.34
CA LEU A 158 9.71 -16.09 -1.01
C LEU A 158 10.62 -16.67 -2.09
N ALA A 159 10.39 -16.32 -3.34
CA ALA A 159 11.26 -16.67 -4.46
C ALA A 159 12.26 -15.55 -4.70
N MET A 160 13.56 -15.91 -4.68
CA MET A 160 14.66 -14.98 -4.91
C MET A 160 15.37 -15.31 -6.22
N LYS A 161 15.81 -14.31 -6.94
CA LYS A 161 16.52 -14.47 -8.23
C LYS A 161 17.78 -15.35 -8.15
N THR A 162 18.34 -15.53 -6.96
CA THR A 162 19.51 -16.37 -6.70
C THR A 162 19.19 -17.86 -6.53
N GLY A 163 17.92 -18.27 -6.64
CA GLY A 163 17.50 -19.67 -6.49
C GLY A 163 17.49 -20.20 -5.05
N LEU A 164 17.72 -19.39 -4.05
CA LEU A 164 17.58 -19.76 -2.64
C LEU A 164 16.11 -19.65 -2.25
N ILE A 165 15.47 -20.77 -2.00
CA ILE A 165 14.14 -20.84 -1.39
C ILE A 165 14.38 -20.98 0.12
N ARG A 166 13.88 -20.04 0.91
CA ARG A 166 13.79 -20.15 2.37
C ARG A 166 12.32 -20.19 2.77
N SER A 167 11.92 -21.20 3.49
CA SER A 167 10.60 -21.37 4.10
C SER A 167 10.61 -20.97 5.56
#